data_4943fc2df98cc961a88bb5fa1b7cf74b
#
_entry.id   4943fc2df98cc961a88bb5fa1b7cf74b
#
_cell.length_a   1.000
_cell.length_b   1.000
_cell.length_c   1.000
_cell.angle_alpha   90.00
_cell.angle_beta   90.00
_cell.angle_gamma   90.00
#
_symmetry.space_group_name_H-M   'P 1'
#
loop_
_entity.id
_entity.type
_entity.pdbx_description
1 polymer ?
#
loop_
_entity_poly.entity_id
_entity_poly.type
_entity_poly.pdbx_seq_one_letter_code
_entity_poly.pdbx_strand_id
1 'polypeptide(L)'
;MNTLQGYICNSRPRRFGKSITANMLTAYYSKGCDSRALFADYAICKASSFEKHLNQYDVIHFDVQWCMMDAGNADQVVEYINHGILQELKEKYGELIPDTVKTAYGAMSYIKAASGNKFVVIIDEWDVLIRDEAQNHKVQEKYIDFLRGMFKGSEPSKYIALAYLTGILPIKKLKTQSALNNFEEFTMLDAGRMAPYVGFTEAEVHDLFAERKRGNATVVSPKRKYCRSSLLLLFWITAEKLSL
;
A
#
# COMPACT_ATOMS: atom_id res chain seq x y z
N MET A 1 -5.29 -8.10 -9.42
CA MET A 1 -5.64 -7.40 -10.67
C MET A 1 -6.62 -8.15 -11.57
N ASN A 2 -7.09 -9.31 -11.17
CA ASN A 2 -8.20 -10.01 -11.85
C ASN A 2 -9.59 -9.50 -11.41
N THR A 3 -9.64 -8.36 -10.77
CA THR A 3 -10.87 -7.72 -10.31
C THR A 3 -11.20 -6.55 -11.22
N LEU A 4 -12.48 -6.31 -11.46
CA LEU A 4 -12.96 -5.16 -12.24
C LEU A 4 -12.58 -3.81 -11.58
N GLN A 5 -12.24 -3.83 -10.28
CA GLN A 5 -11.89 -2.65 -9.49
C GLN A 5 -10.41 -2.70 -9.11
N GLY A 6 -9.67 -1.69 -9.55
CA GLY A 6 -8.25 -1.52 -9.23
C GLY A 6 -7.98 -0.73 -7.93
N TYR A 7 -9.02 -0.27 -7.22
CA TYR A 7 -8.90 0.57 -6.03
C TYR A 7 -9.58 -0.13 -4.85
N ILE A 8 -8.78 -0.53 -3.86
CA ILE A 8 -9.22 -1.36 -2.73
C ILE A 8 -8.87 -0.66 -1.43
N CYS A 9 -9.84 -0.51 -0.53
CA CYS A 9 -9.61 -0.10 0.85
C CYS A 9 -10.01 -1.22 1.80
N ASN A 10 -9.07 -1.63 2.65
CA ASN A 10 -9.28 -2.70 3.61
C ASN A 10 -9.18 -2.18 5.04
N SER A 11 -10.34 -1.90 5.63
CA SER A 11 -10.46 -1.36 6.99
C SER A 11 -10.66 -2.49 8.00
N ARG A 12 -9.67 -2.70 8.87
CA ARG A 12 -9.66 -3.75 9.90
C ARG A 12 -9.15 -3.20 11.23
N PRO A 13 -9.58 -3.77 12.36
CA PRO A 13 -9.01 -3.46 13.66
C PRO A 13 -7.49 -3.68 13.70
N ARG A 14 -6.86 -3.20 14.76
CA ARG A 14 -5.43 -3.47 15.00
C ARG A 14 -5.19 -4.98 15.12
N ARG A 15 -4.00 -5.44 14.74
CA ARG A 15 -3.52 -6.83 14.80
C ARG A 15 -4.18 -7.81 13.82
N PHE A 16 -4.88 -7.31 12.80
CA PHE A 16 -5.46 -8.13 11.72
C PHE A 16 -4.54 -8.33 10.52
N GLY A 17 -3.24 -8.12 10.67
CA GLY A 17 -2.26 -8.39 9.60
C GLY A 17 -2.24 -7.38 8.45
N LYS A 18 -2.83 -6.18 8.62
CA LYS A 18 -2.90 -5.14 7.58
C LYS A 18 -1.54 -4.81 6.97
N SER A 19 -0.59 -4.38 7.78
CA SER A 19 0.76 -4.02 7.34
C SER A 19 1.51 -5.21 6.74
N ILE A 20 1.26 -6.43 7.24
CA ILE A 20 1.81 -7.65 6.64
C ILE A 20 1.29 -7.83 5.23
N THR A 21 -0.02 -7.65 5.02
CA THR A 21 -0.61 -7.74 3.68
C THR A 21 -0.06 -6.65 2.76
N ALA A 22 0.08 -5.42 3.23
CA ALA A 22 0.69 -4.33 2.47
C ALA A 22 2.13 -4.67 2.05
N ASN A 23 2.94 -5.21 2.96
CA ASN A 23 4.31 -5.64 2.68
C ASN A 23 4.38 -6.82 1.69
N MET A 24 3.45 -7.79 1.80
CA MET A 24 3.36 -8.89 0.84
C MET A 24 2.99 -8.41 -0.56
N LEU A 25 2.05 -7.48 -0.68
CA LEU A 25 1.69 -6.87 -1.96
C LEU A 25 2.87 -6.10 -2.55
N THR A 26 3.59 -5.35 -1.72
CA THR A 26 4.81 -4.66 -2.12
C THR A 26 5.85 -5.64 -2.67
N ALA A 27 6.17 -6.69 -1.93
CA ALA A 27 7.13 -7.71 -2.38
C ALA A 27 6.70 -8.39 -3.69
N TYR A 28 5.38 -8.65 -3.84
CA TYR A 28 4.87 -9.31 -5.03
C TYR A 28 4.94 -8.44 -6.28
N TYR A 29 4.59 -7.15 -6.16
CA TYR A 29 4.48 -6.27 -7.33
C TYR A 29 5.78 -5.55 -7.68
N SER A 30 6.70 -5.33 -6.72
CA SER A 30 7.88 -4.48 -6.92
C SER A 30 8.80 -4.94 -8.02
N LYS A 31 8.99 -4.09 -9.01
CA LYS A 31 9.96 -4.24 -10.08
C LYS A 31 11.39 -4.08 -9.53
N GLY A 32 12.31 -4.88 -10.01
CA GLY A 32 13.70 -4.87 -9.53
C GLY A 32 13.97 -5.78 -8.33
N CYS A 33 12.94 -6.49 -7.82
CA CYS A 33 13.09 -7.56 -6.83
C CYS A 33 12.97 -8.93 -7.49
N ASP A 34 13.58 -9.93 -6.88
CA ASP A 34 13.24 -11.34 -7.11
C ASP A 34 12.56 -11.88 -5.83
N SER A 35 11.25 -11.85 -5.81
CA SER A 35 10.45 -12.30 -4.69
C SER A 35 9.77 -13.66 -4.91
N ARG A 36 10.01 -14.34 -6.02
CA ARG A 36 9.40 -15.61 -6.39
C ARG A 36 9.46 -16.65 -5.27
N ALA A 37 10.63 -16.81 -4.67
CA ALA A 37 10.85 -17.77 -3.60
C ALA A 37 10.02 -17.49 -2.34
N LEU A 38 9.61 -16.22 -2.11
CA LEU A 38 8.77 -15.85 -0.98
C LEU A 38 7.33 -16.38 -1.12
N PHE A 39 6.89 -16.62 -2.36
CA PHE A 39 5.52 -17.02 -2.68
C PHE A 39 5.38 -18.49 -3.07
N ALA A 40 6.49 -19.25 -3.11
CA ALA A 40 6.49 -20.64 -3.59
C ALA A 40 5.52 -21.58 -2.87
N ASP A 41 5.34 -21.37 -1.55
CA ASP A 41 4.47 -22.19 -0.70
C ASP A 41 3.03 -21.65 -0.58
N TYR A 42 2.73 -20.53 -1.24
CA TYR A 42 1.41 -19.92 -1.14
C TYR A 42 0.51 -20.27 -2.32
N ALA A 43 -0.79 -20.27 -2.09
CA ALA A 43 -1.79 -20.59 -3.12
C ALA A 43 -1.70 -19.69 -4.37
N ILE A 44 -1.20 -18.47 -4.22
CA ILE A 44 -1.05 -17.51 -5.32
C ILE A 44 -0.08 -18.00 -6.41
N CYS A 45 0.95 -18.80 -6.08
CA CYS A 45 1.89 -19.31 -7.07
C CYS A 45 1.24 -20.24 -8.10
N LYS A 46 0.06 -20.82 -7.78
CA LYS A 46 -0.74 -21.67 -8.65
C LYS A 46 -1.70 -20.89 -9.56
N ALA A 47 -1.82 -19.58 -9.37
CA ALA A 47 -2.70 -18.75 -10.18
C ALA A 47 -2.09 -18.54 -11.57
N SER A 48 -2.88 -18.69 -12.64
CA SER A 48 -2.44 -18.50 -14.03
C SER A 48 -1.89 -17.10 -14.31
N SER A 49 -2.27 -16.11 -13.50
CA SER A 49 -1.81 -14.72 -13.59
C SER A 49 -0.59 -14.42 -12.71
N PHE A 50 -0.05 -15.40 -11.98
CA PHE A 50 1.06 -15.18 -11.03
C PHE A 50 2.25 -14.51 -11.72
N GLU A 51 2.77 -15.14 -12.75
CA GLU A 51 3.94 -14.65 -13.49
C GLU A 51 3.70 -13.30 -14.16
N LYS A 52 2.48 -13.07 -14.61
CA LYS A 52 2.09 -11.83 -15.30
C LYS A 52 2.28 -10.57 -14.45
N HIS A 53 2.19 -10.72 -13.14
CA HIS A 53 2.18 -9.58 -12.23
C HIS A 53 3.34 -9.59 -11.23
N LEU A 54 4.03 -10.72 -11.07
CA LEU A 54 5.17 -10.84 -10.16
C LEU A 54 6.30 -9.92 -10.60
N ASN A 55 6.67 -8.98 -9.71
CA ASN A 55 7.78 -8.03 -9.91
C ASN A 55 7.69 -7.19 -11.21
N GLN A 56 6.49 -6.76 -11.59
CA GLN A 56 6.26 -6.06 -12.86
C GLN A 56 5.97 -4.57 -12.74
N TYR A 57 5.83 -4.03 -11.52
CA TYR A 57 5.33 -2.66 -11.33
C TYR A 57 6.29 -1.80 -10.52
N ASP A 58 6.26 -0.50 -10.80
CA ASP A 58 6.79 0.49 -9.87
C ASP A 58 5.81 0.61 -8.70
N VAL A 59 6.28 0.32 -7.49
CA VAL A 59 5.44 0.32 -6.29
C VAL A 59 5.77 1.54 -5.45
N ILE A 60 4.76 2.35 -5.16
CA ILE A 60 4.81 3.42 -4.17
C ILE A 60 4.10 2.90 -2.93
N HIS A 61 4.85 2.70 -1.85
CA HIS A 61 4.31 2.22 -0.58
C HIS A 61 4.77 3.13 0.55
N PHE A 62 3.87 3.64 1.35
CA PHE A 62 4.18 4.41 2.55
C PHE A 62 3.18 4.15 3.67
N ASP A 63 3.67 4.29 4.90
CA ASP A 63 2.90 4.24 6.14
C ASP A 63 2.71 5.69 6.63
N VAL A 64 1.45 6.14 6.69
CA VAL A 64 1.13 7.53 7.07
C VAL A 64 1.47 7.80 8.53
N GLN A 65 1.34 6.80 9.42
CA GLN A 65 1.73 6.93 10.82
C GLN A 65 3.23 7.21 10.95
N TRP A 66 4.04 6.48 10.19
CA TRP A 66 5.48 6.67 10.19
C TRP A 66 5.86 8.04 9.59
N CYS A 67 5.26 8.43 8.47
CA CYS A 67 5.46 9.74 7.85
C CYS A 67 5.09 10.89 8.81
N MET A 68 4.03 10.71 9.60
CA MET A 68 3.62 11.70 10.61
C MET A 68 4.66 11.86 11.72
N MET A 69 5.26 10.75 12.16
CA MET A 69 6.32 10.77 13.18
C MET A 69 7.59 11.42 12.65
N ASP A 70 7.99 11.10 11.42
CA ASP A 70 9.25 11.57 10.84
C ASP A 70 9.17 13.04 10.39
N ALA A 71 8.02 13.50 9.91
CA ALA A 71 7.78 14.91 9.59
C ALA A 71 7.80 15.82 10.83
N GLY A 72 7.66 15.26 12.04
CA GLY A 72 7.70 15.99 13.32
C GLY A 72 6.54 16.95 13.56
N ASN A 73 5.74 17.26 12.53
CA ASN A 73 4.58 18.15 12.62
C ASN A 73 3.51 17.69 11.62
N ALA A 74 2.27 17.52 12.10
CA ALA A 74 1.13 17.10 11.30
C ALA A 74 0.85 18.00 10.08
N ASP A 75 1.06 19.31 10.21
CA ASP A 75 0.89 20.28 9.11
C ASP A 75 1.83 20.03 7.92
N GLN A 76 2.96 19.36 8.14
CA GLN A 76 4.00 19.10 7.13
C GLN A 76 3.92 17.70 6.51
N VAL A 77 3.10 16.81 7.05
CA VAL A 77 3.06 15.39 6.63
C VAL A 77 2.75 15.23 5.14
N VAL A 78 1.81 16.01 4.62
CA VAL A 78 1.42 15.93 3.20
C VAL A 78 2.57 16.38 2.28
N GLU A 79 3.25 17.47 2.64
CA GLU A 79 4.44 17.92 1.90
C GLU A 79 5.57 16.91 2.00
N TYR A 80 5.79 16.34 3.19
CA TYR A 80 6.79 15.32 3.43
C TYR A 80 6.57 14.10 2.52
N ILE A 81 5.34 13.55 2.49
CA ILE A 81 4.98 12.43 1.64
C ILE A 81 5.16 12.79 0.15
N ASN A 82 4.60 13.92 -0.28
CA ASN A 82 4.67 14.34 -1.68
C ASN A 82 6.12 14.57 -2.12
N HIS A 83 6.93 15.21 -1.28
CA HIS A 83 8.33 15.50 -1.57
C HIS A 83 9.14 14.20 -1.68
N GLY A 84 9.00 13.29 -0.72
CA GLY A 84 9.70 12.01 -0.72
C GLY A 84 9.41 11.19 -1.98
N ILE A 85 8.12 10.99 -2.30
CA ILE A 85 7.73 10.27 -3.52
C ILE A 85 8.27 10.96 -4.78
N LEU A 86 8.14 12.30 -4.87
CA LEU A 86 8.59 13.05 -6.03
C LEU A 86 10.11 13.00 -6.20
N GLN A 87 10.86 13.05 -5.10
CA GLN A 87 12.30 12.92 -5.11
C GLN A 87 12.74 11.57 -5.66
N GLU A 88 12.19 10.47 -5.13
CA GLU A 88 12.50 9.11 -5.58
C GLU A 88 12.14 8.90 -7.06
N LEU A 89 10.98 9.41 -7.48
CA LEU A 89 10.60 9.34 -8.90
C LEU A 89 11.55 10.15 -9.79
N LYS A 90 12.04 11.30 -9.34
CA LYS A 90 13.02 12.09 -10.07
C LYS A 90 14.40 11.44 -10.11
N GLU A 91 14.83 10.80 -9.05
CA GLU A 91 16.08 10.02 -9.03
C GLU A 91 16.06 8.89 -10.06
N LYS A 92 14.92 8.21 -10.19
CA LYS A 92 14.77 7.08 -11.13
C LYS A 92 14.42 7.49 -12.56
N TYR A 93 13.62 8.55 -12.74
CA TYR A 93 12.99 8.93 -13.99
C TYR A 93 13.20 10.42 -14.34
N GLY A 94 14.26 11.06 -13.81
CA GLY A 94 14.43 12.51 -13.87
C GLY A 94 14.25 13.11 -15.24
N GLU A 95 14.80 12.49 -16.29
CA GLU A 95 14.68 12.96 -17.67
C GLU A 95 13.23 12.98 -18.21
N LEU A 96 12.33 12.20 -17.59
CA LEU A 96 10.92 12.11 -17.99
C LEU A 96 10.02 13.09 -17.23
N ILE A 97 10.53 13.74 -16.18
CA ILE A 97 9.74 14.59 -15.28
C ILE A 97 10.19 16.04 -15.42
N PRO A 98 9.37 16.92 -15.99
CA PRO A 98 9.69 18.34 -16.07
C PRO A 98 9.92 18.97 -14.68
N ASP A 99 10.86 19.92 -14.57
CA ASP A 99 11.16 20.62 -13.32
C ASP A 99 9.97 21.41 -12.74
N THR A 100 9.01 21.75 -13.59
CA THR A 100 7.77 22.42 -13.19
C THR A 100 6.82 21.52 -12.41
N VAL A 101 7.00 20.19 -12.46
CA VAL A 101 6.16 19.22 -11.75
C VAL A 101 6.46 19.26 -10.26
N LYS A 102 5.42 19.52 -9.46
CA LYS A 102 5.51 19.70 -8.00
C LYS A 102 4.75 18.61 -7.21
N THR A 103 4.08 17.70 -7.89
CA THR A 103 3.26 16.66 -7.25
C THR A 103 3.66 15.25 -7.69
N ALA A 104 3.61 14.31 -6.75
CA ALA A 104 3.88 12.89 -7.00
C ALA A 104 2.98 12.33 -8.11
N TYR A 105 1.68 12.64 -8.06
CA TYR A 105 0.73 12.18 -9.08
C TYR A 105 0.96 12.83 -10.44
N GLY A 106 1.43 14.06 -10.50
CA GLY A 106 1.89 14.70 -11.73
C GLY A 106 3.09 13.96 -12.33
N ALA A 107 4.08 13.64 -11.52
CA ALA A 107 5.25 12.87 -11.96
C ALA A 107 4.87 11.50 -12.51
N MET A 108 3.98 10.76 -11.81
CA MET A 108 3.47 9.46 -12.30
C MET A 108 2.80 9.58 -13.67
N SER A 109 2.05 10.65 -13.91
CA SER A 109 1.40 10.91 -15.19
C SER A 109 2.42 11.10 -16.33
N TYR A 110 3.47 11.89 -16.10
CA TYR A 110 4.54 12.09 -17.07
C TYR A 110 5.32 10.80 -17.36
N ILE A 111 5.70 10.05 -16.32
CA ILE A 111 6.39 8.77 -16.46
C ILE A 111 5.53 7.81 -17.29
N LYS A 112 4.23 7.71 -16.98
CA LYS A 112 3.31 6.85 -17.72
C LYS A 112 3.22 7.24 -19.19
N ALA A 113 3.11 8.53 -19.47
CA ALA A 113 3.02 9.03 -20.86
C ALA A 113 4.27 8.70 -21.67
N ALA A 114 5.46 8.81 -21.07
CA ALA A 114 6.73 8.59 -21.74
C ALA A 114 7.17 7.11 -21.81
N SER A 115 6.96 6.33 -20.74
CA SER A 115 7.48 4.95 -20.62
C SER A 115 6.43 3.87 -20.77
N GLY A 116 5.15 4.18 -20.67
CA GLY A 116 4.09 3.19 -20.59
C GLY A 116 3.95 2.49 -19.24
N ASN A 117 4.84 2.74 -18.26
CA ASN A 117 4.81 2.10 -16.95
C ASN A 117 3.57 2.51 -16.15
N LYS A 118 3.05 1.56 -15.39
CA LYS A 118 1.98 1.80 -14.41
C LYS A 118 2.48 1.53 -13.00
N PHE A 119 1.84 2.21 -12.06
CA PHE A 119 2.19 2.15 -10.65
C PHE A 119 1.22 1.29 -9.84
N VAL A 120 1.73 0.66 -8.81
CA VAL A 120 0.93 0.12 -7.70
C VAL A 120 1.15 1.05 -6.51
N VAL A 121 0.06 1.60 -5.96
CA VAL A 121 0.13 2.50 -4.82
C VAL A 121 -0.44 1.80 -3.60
N ILE A 122 0.35 1.73 -2.53
CA ILE A 122 -0.01 1.07 -1.27
C ILE A 122 0.14 2.10 -0.15
N ILE A 123 -0.93 2.35 0.61
CA ILE A 123 -0.92 3.27 1.73
C ILE A 123 -1.36 2.51 2.99
N ASP A 124 -0.42 2.33 3.92
CA ASP A 124 -0.74 1.75 5.23
C ASP A 124 -1.11 2.86 6.22
N GLU A 125 -2.02 2.55 7.15
CA GLU A 125 -2.58 3.46 8.15
C GLU A 125 -3.08 4.78 7.51
N TRP A 126 -3.78 4.68 6.35
CA TRP A 126 -4.23 5.83 5.56
C TRP A 126 -5.08 6.83 6.35
N ASP A 127 -5.76 6.36 7.38
CA ASP A 127 -6.74 7.12 8.17
C ASP A 127 -6.14 7.83 9.40
N VAL A 128 -4.85 7.68 9.66
CA VAL A 128 -4.21 8.18 10.89
C VAL A 128 -4.35 9.69 11.06
N LEU A 129 -4.10 10.48 10.01
CA LEU A 129 -4.25 11.94 10.07
C LEU A 129 -5.69 12.37 10.33
N ILE A 130 -6.66 11.61 9.89
CA ILE A 130 -8.07 11.89 10.11
C ILE A 130 -8.49 11.50 11.52
N ARG A 131 -7.93 10.42 12.03
CA ARG A 131 -8.25 9.89 13.37
C ARG A 131 -7.54 10.65 14.48
N ASP A 132 -6.23 10.84 14.33
CA ASP A 132 -5.38 11.36 15.40
C ASP A 132 -5.36 12.90 15.41
N GLU A 133 -5.57 13.56 14.24
CA GLU A 133 -5.70 15.01 14.08
C GLU A 133 -7.17 15.45 13.96
N ALA A 134 -8.08 14.83 14.72
CA ALA A 134 -9.53 15.02 14.59
C ALA A 134 -10.00 16.48 14.79
N GLN A 135 -9.25 17.28 15.53
CA GLN A 135 -9.53 18.70 15.78
C GLN A 135 -8.85 19.64 14.76
N ASN A 136 -7.89 19.14 13.99
CA ASN A 136 -7.14 19.94 13.03
C ASN A 136 -7.72 19.79 11.62
N HIS A 137 -8.84 20.46 11.38
CA HIS A 137 -9.55 20.40 10.10
C HIS A 137 -8.70 20.82 8.91
N LYS A 138 -7.76 21.75 9.09
CA LYS A 138 -6.87 22.22 8.02
C LYS A 138 -5.94 21.11 7.54
N VAL A 139 -5.35 20.36 8.45
CA VAL A 139 -4.50 19.20 8.12
C VAL A 139 -5.31 18.11 7.42
N GLN A 140 -6.51 17.82 7.94
CA GLN A 140 -7.40 16.85 7.34
C GLN A 140 -7.79 17.23 5.90
N GLU A 141 -8.19 18.48 5.66
CA GLU A 141 -8.55 18.96 4.32
C GLU A 141 -7.39 18.86 3.35
N LYS A 142 -6.19 19.28 3.76
CA LYS A 142 -4.97 19.19 2.97
C LYS A 142 -4.64 17.74 2.59
N TYR A 143 -4.79 16.82 3.54
CA TYR A 143 -4.56 15.39 3.30
C TYR A 143 -5.63 14.79 2.37
N ILE A 144 -6.90 15.15 2.57
CA ILE A 144 -8.00 14.72 1.69
C ILE A 144 -7.78 15.24 0.26
N ASP A 145 -7.30 16.47 0.11
CA ASP A 145 -6.99 17.05 -1.20
C ASP A 145 -5.82 16.34 -1.89
N PHE A 146 -4.81 15.94 -1.13
CA PHE A 146 -3.72 15.10 -1.64
C PHE A 146 -4.24 13.75 -2.13
N LEU A 147 -5.07 13.05 -1.34
CA LEU A 147 -5.68 11.78 -1.73
C LEU A 147 -6.61 11.96 -2.95
N ARG A 148 -7.33 13.07 -3.01
CA ARG A 148 -8.18 13.42 -4.16
C ARG A 148 -7.35 13.60 -5.42
N GLY A 149 -6.25 14.33 -5.35
CA GLY A 149 -5.33 14.51 -6.48
C GLY A 149 -4.72 13.19 -6.95
N MET A 150 -4.42 12.29 -6.02
CA MET A 150 -3.81 11.01 -6.33
C MET A 150 -4.80 10.00 -6.95
N PHE A 151 -6.07 9.99 -6.53
CA PHE A 151 -6.96 8.89 -6.87
C PHE A 151 -8.25 9.29 -7.59
N LYS A 152 -8.70 10.55 -7.54
CA LYS A 152 -10.00 10.93 -8.08
C LYS A 152 -9.93 11.32 -9.56
N GLY A 153 -10.97 10.94 -10.30
CA GLY A 153 -11.12 11.27 -11.72
C GLY A 153 -10.59 10.20 -12.65
N SER A 154 -10.54 10.51 -13.94
CA SER A 154 -10.11 9.60 -15.00
C SER A 154 -8.60 9.51 -15.17
N GLU A 155 -7.86 10.58 -14.81
CA GLU A 155 -6.41 10.62 -14.99
C GLU A 155 -5.66 9.57 -14.16
N PRO A 156 -5.92 9.39 -12.85
CA PRO A 156 -5.25 8.36 -12.06
C PRO A 156 -5.37 6.95 -12.63
N SER A 157 -6.49 6.58 -13.22
CA SER A 157 -6.70 5.26 -13.81
C SER A 157 -5.78 4.95 -15.00
N LYS A 158 -5.19 5.96 -15.61
CA LYS A 158 -4.24 5.80 -16.72
C LYS A 158 -2.89 5.31 -16.23
N TYR A 159 -2.41 5.79 -15.08
CA TYR A 159 -1.10 5.47 -14.53
C TYR A 159 -1.12 4.56 -13.31
N ILE A 160 -2.21 4.44 -12.57
CA ILE A 160 -2.36 3.49 -11.47
C ILE A 160 -2.94 2.18 -11.98
N ALA A 161 -2.24 1.08 -11.74
CA ALA A 161 -2.70 -0.27 -12.03
C ALA A 161 -3.48 -0.87 -10.84
N LEU A 162 -3.06 -0.54 -9.62
CA LEU A 162 -3.69 -0.96 -8.36
C LEU A 162 -3.43 0.11 -7.31
N ALA A 163 -4.47 0.46 -6.54
CA ALA A 163 -4.34 1.20 -5.29
C ALA A 163 -4.87 0.34 -4.14
N TYR A 164 -4.07 0.20 -3.08
CA TYR A 164 -4.45 -0.55 -1.88
C TYR A 164 -4.25 0.32 -0.65
N LEU A 165 -5.34 0.68 0.01
CA LEU A 165 -5.34 1.42 1.26
C LEU A 165 -5.66 0.47 2.42
N THR A 166 -4.94 0.61 3.53
CA THR A 166 -5.27 -0.11 4.75
C THR A 166 -5.25 0.81 5.96
N GLY A 167 -6.24 0.63 6.84
CA GLY A 167 -6.45 1.46 8.01
C GLY A 167 -7.46 0.84 8.98
N ILE A 168 -7.94 1.65 9.92
CA ILE A 168 -8.95 1.24 10.91
C ILE A 168 -10.33 1.78 10.52
N LEU A 169 -10.39 3.04 10.11
CA LEU A 169 -11.64 3.71 9.80
C LEU A 169 -12.14 3.39 8.38
N PRO A 170 -13.44 3.13 8.22
CA PRO A 170 -14.04 3.01 6.89
C PRO A 170 -14.09 4.37 6.18
N ILE A 171 -13.83 4.38 4.87
CA ILE A 171 -13.94 5.58 4.02
C ILE A 171 -15.35 6.19 4.10
N LYS A 172 -16.39 5.35 4.06
CA LYS A 172 -17.79 5.78 4.04
C LYS A 172 -18.24 6.54 5.30
N LYS A 173 -17.54 6.38 6.42
CA LYS A 173 -17.85 7.07 7.68
C LYS A 173 -17.24 8.46 7.79
N LEU A 174 -16.41 8.85 6.85
CA LEU A 174 -15.66 10.08 6.90
C LEU A 174 -16.15 11.06 5.82
N LYS A 175 -15.97 12.37 6.05
CA LYS A 175 -16.19 13.42 5.03
C LYS A 175 -15.35 13.21 3.77
N THR A 176 -14.44 12.22 3.79
CA THR A 176 -13.58 11.77 2.69
C THR A 176 -14.30 11.00 1.59
N GLN A 177 -15.58 10.64 1.78
CA GLN A 177 -16.33 9.83 0.82
C GLN A 177 -16.30 10.40 -0.61
N SER A 178 -16.34 11.73 -0.75
CA SER A 178 -16.27 12.37 -2.07
C SER A 178 -14.88 12.27 -2.73
N ALA A 179 -13.81 12.09 -1.96
CA ALA A 179 -12.43 11.99 -2.47
C ALA A 179 -12.05 10.56 -2.90
N LEU A 180 -12.61 9.56 -2.23
CA LEU A 180 -12.25 8.14 -2.37
C LEU A 180 -13.45 7.27 -2.76
N ASN A 181 -14.46 7.83 -3.43
CA ASN A 181 -15.68 7.12 -3.83
C ASN A 181 -15.45 6.01 -4.88
N ASN A 182 -14.30 6.00 -5.52
CA ASN A 182 -13.88 4.99 -6.49
C ASN A 182 -13.21 3.77 -5.84
N PHE A 183 -13.02 3.77 -4.52
CA PHE A 183 -12.51 2.62 -3.80
C PHE A 183 -13.63 1.63 -3.47
N GLU A 184 -13.36 0.34 -3.72
CA GLU A 184 -14.13 -0.76 -3.14
C GLU A 184 -13.65 -0.99 -1.72
N GLU A 185 -14.57 -0.89 -0.76
CA GLU A 185 -14.24 -0.94 0.65
C GLU A 185 -14.65 -2.28 1.26
N PHE A 186 -13.69 -2.87 1.99
CA PHE A 186 -13.86 -4.10 2.74
C PHE A 186 -13.65 -3.83 4.23
N THR A 187 -14.70 -4.00 5.03
CA THR A 187 -14.68 -3.72 6.47
C THR A 187 -14.78 -5.01 7.29
N MET A 188 -14.72 -4.87 8.60
CA MET A 188 -14.95 -5.99 9.51
C MET A 188 -16.40 -6.52 9.44
N LEU A 189 -17.36 -5.64 9.15
CA LEU A 189 -18.79 -5.99 9.03
C LEU A 189 -19.17 -6.46 7.61
N ASP A 190 -18.39 -6.04 6.62
CA ASP A 190 -18.56 -6.42 5.23
C ASP A 190 -17.17 -6.74 4.64
N ALA A 191 -16.74 -7.96 4.88
CA ALA A 191 -15.45 -8.44 4.42
C ALA A 191 -15.48 -8.88 2.94
N GLY A 192 -16.66 -9.14 2.40
CA GLY A 192 -16.85 -9.53 1.02
C GLY A 192 -15.85 -10.60 0.56
N ARG A 193 -15.35 -10.44 -0.64
CA ARG A 193 -14.33 -11.34 -1.24
C ARG A 193 -12.95 -11.29 -0.56
N MET A 194 -12.69 -10.31 0.31
CA MET A 194 -11.42 -10.21 1.04
C MET A 194 -11.40 -11.02 2.33
N ALA A 195 -12.53 -11.59 2.75
CA ALA A 195 -12.64 -12.36 3.99
C ALA A 195 -11.57 -13.47 4.13
N PRO A 196 -11.24 -14.27 3.09
CA PRO A 196 -10.25 -15.34 3.21
C PRO A 196 -8.80 -14.84 3.24
N TYR A 197 -8.54 -13.56 2.96
CA TYR A 197 -7.18 -13.05 2.70
C TYR A 197 -6.65 -12.11 3.77
N VAL A 198 -7.51 -11.59 4.63
CA VAL A 198 -7.10 -10.62 5.66
C VAL A 198 -7.72 -10.99 7.00
N GLY A 199 -6.86 -11.37 7.97
CA GLY A 199 -7.24 -11.90 9.26
C GLY A 199 -7.16 -13.42 9.27
N PHE A 200 -8.00 -14.06 10.08
CA PHE A 200 -8.13 -15.50 10.19
C PHE A 200 -9.57 -15.93 9.91
N THR A 201 -9.74 -16.98 9.17
CA THR A 201 -11.02 -17.66 9.02
C THR A 201 -11.36 -18.46 10.29
N GLU A 202 -12.62 -18.77 10.49
CA GLU A 202 -13.06 -19.60 11.62
C GLU A 202 -12.36 -20.97 11.63
N ALA A 203 -12.18 -21.58 10.46
CA ALA A 203 -11.48 -22.85 10.32
C ALA A 203 -10.01 -22.74 10.76
N GLU A 204 -9.28 -21.72 10.32
CA GLU A 204 -7.88 -21.49 10.72
C GLU A 204 -7.76 -21.25 12.23
N VAL A 205 -8.69 -20.51 12.82
CA VAL A 205 -8.75 -20.30 14.27
C VAL A 205 -8.98 -21.62 15.00
N HIS A 206 -9.90 -22.43 14.52
CA HIS A 206 -10.20 -23.75 15.10
C HIS A 206 -8.99 -24.68 15.04
N ASP A 207 -8.28 -24.70 13.92
CA ASP A 207 -7.07 -25.53 13.73
C ASP A 207 -5.93 -25.07 14.66
N LEU A 208 -5.72 -23.78 14.80
CA LEU A 208 -4.73 -23.22 15.75
C LEU A 208 -5.03 -23.61 17.20
N PHE A 209 -6.31 -23.61 17.61
CA PHE A 209 -6.70 -24.09 18.93
C PHE A 209 -6.51 -25.59 19.11
N ALA A 210 -6.78 -26.39 18.07
CA ALA A 210 -6.60 -27.83 18.10
C ALA A 210 -5.12 -28.22 18.21
N GLU A 211 -4.21 -27.51 17.50
CA GLU A 211 -2.77 -27.69 17.58
C GLU A 211 -2.23 -27.34 18.98
N ARG A 212 -2.69 -26.23 19.56
CA ARG A 212 -2.32 -25.84 20.91
C ARG A 212 -2.71 -26.86 21.95
N LYS A 213 -3.90 -27.48 21.84
CA LYS A 213 -4.36 -28.57 22.75
C LYS A 213 -3.52 -29.84 22.65
N ARG A 214 -2.91 -30.11 21.49
CA ARG A 214 -2.04 -31.28 21.26
C ARG A 214 -0.62 -31.11 21.80
N GLY A 215 -0.30 -30.01 22.46
CA GLY A 215 1.04 -29.72 23.02
C GLY A 215 2.14 -29.45 21.97
N ASN A 216 1.82 -29.45 20.70
CA ASN A 216 2.72 -29.11 19.61
C ASN A 216 2.80 -27.58 19.38
N ALA A 217 2.79 -26.80 20.46
CA ALA A 217 3.01 -25.37 20.38
C ALA A 217 4.51 -25.05 20.17
N THR A 218 5.10 -25.59 19.15
CA THR A 218 6.10 -24.84 18.45
C THR A 218 5.33 -23.71 17.79
N VAL A 219 5.44 -22.51 18.35
CA VAL A 219 5.11 -21.29 17.61
C VAL A 219 5.88 -21.44 16.31
N VAL A 220 5.19 -21.89 15.26
CA VAL A 220 5.69 -21.75 13.90
C VAL A 220 5.61 -20.28 13.66
N SER A 221 6.60 -19.57 14.25
CA SER A 221 7.06 -18.36 13.63
C SER A 221 7.31 -18.79 12.18
N PRO A 222 6.50 -18.39 11.21
CA PRO A 222 6.91 -18.57 9.84
C PRO A 222 8.31 -18.00 9.82
N LYS A 223 9.31 -18.81 9.48
CA LYS A 223 10.68 -18.30 9.25
C LYS A 223 10.55 -17.35 8.09
N ARG A 224 10.09 -16.15 8.40
CA ARG A 224 9.97 -15.03 7.50
C ARG A 224 11.40 -14.62 7.21
N LYS A 225 11.98 -15.22 6.18
CA LYS A 225 13.04 -14.56 5.46
C LYS A 225 12.38 -13.36 4.79
N TYR A 226 12.19 -12.32 5.57
CA TYR A 226 11.88 -11.02 5.00
C TYR A 226 13.03 -10.68 4.06
N CYS A 227 12.73 -10.42 2.82
CA CYS A 227 13.63 -9.65 1.99
C CYS A 227 13.90 -8.36 2.79
N ARG A 228 15.15 -8.10 3.17
CA ARG A 228 15.56 -6.91 3.93
C ARG A 228 15.19 -5.60 3.24
N SER A 229 14.81 -5.67 1.97
CA SER A 229 14.35 -4.56 1.14
C SER A 229 12.91 -4.11 1.39
N SER A 230 12.10 -4.81 2.22
CA SER A 230 10.71 -4.43 2.49
C SER A 230 10.51 -3.56 3.73
N LEU A 231 11.55 -2.96 4.28
CA LEU A 231 11.46 -2.22 5.54
C LEU A 231 11.50 -0.70 5.41
N LEU A 232 11.53 -0.14 4.21
CA LEU A 232 11.67 1.31 4.04
C LEU A 232 11.11 1.76 2.70
N LEU A 233 9.93 2.31 2.70
CA LEU A 233 9.31 2.84 1.49
C LEU A 233 8.88 4.30 1.58
N LEU A 234 9.66 5.08 2.18
CA LEU A 234 10.17 6.33 1.70
C LEU A 234 11.67 6.15 1.29
N PHE A 235 12.20 4.90 1.26
CA PHE A 235 13.63 4.64 1.11
C PHE A 235 13.97 3.49 0.16
N TRP A 236 13.05 3.07 -0.69
CA TRP A 236 13.29 1.85 -1.47
C TRP A 236 14.12 2.05 -2.75
N ILE A 237 14.27 3.26 -3.24
CA ILE A 237 15.17 3.55 -4.37
C ILE A 237 16.64 3.67 -3.92
N THR A 238 16.90 3.84 -2.62
CA THR A 238 18.27 3.97 -2.09
C THR A 238 18.96 2.66 -1.73
N ALA A 239 18.29 1.52 -1.77
CA ALA A 239 18.88 0.23 -1.38
C ALA A 239 19.90 -0.33 -2.37
N GLU A 240 20.01 0.17 -3.60
CA GLU A 240 21.11 -0.18 -4.52
C GLU A 240 22.46 0.45 -4.13
N LYS A 241 22.51 1.40 -3.20
CA LYS A 241 23.76 2.08 -2.78
C LYS A 241 24.45 1.47 -1.56
N LEU A 242 23.92 0.39 -0.98
CA LEU A 242 24.51 -0.26 0.23
C LEU A 242 24.97 -1.70 -0.02
N SER A 243 25.26 -2.09 -1.25
CA SER A 243 26.04 -3.28 -1.57
C SER A 243 27.43 -2.87 -2.08
N LEU A 244 28.24 -2.40 -1.15
CA LEU A 244 29.71 -2.45 -1.18
C LEU A 244 30.18 -3.03 0.14
#